data_d293b956a7a3c0608ebc0a8662fe706f
#
_entry.id   d293b956a7a3c0608ebc0a8662fe706f
#
_cell.length_a   1.000
_cell.length_b   1.000
_cell.length_c   1.000
_cell.angle_alpha   90.00
_cell.angle_beta   90.00
_cell.angle_gamma   90.00
#
_symmetry.space_group_name_H-M   'P 1'
#
loop_
_entity.id
_entity.type
_entity.pdbx_description
1 polymer ?
#
loop_
_entity_poly.entity_id
_entity_poly.type
_entity_poly.pdbx_seq_one_letter_code
_entity_poly.pdbx_strand_id
1 'polypeptide(L)'
;MHAPAGAGLAVQVAEFAWRVKNLVRPRGWARLGLPCQLMGAGMAFGWRDLALIDLANGHLVEDVKLGLDLCQQGKPPVFCPEAVVSSLFPASQQGLGSQRTRWEHGHLSLMLADAPRRALAAVTQRNGSLLAMTLDLLVPPLALLVLSLLGLNLVAWLAYLLFGLAAPAWIALCALALLGLAVALAWARFCRELIPFSVLLYAPFYAARKVPLYLRFLIKRQVEWVRSKRDEG
;
A
#
# COMPACT_ATOMS: atom_id res chain seq x y z
N MET A 1 2.17 6.53 11.49
CA MET A 1 1.30 7.73 11.61
C MET A 1 0.11 7.36 12.48
N HIS A 2 -0.34 8.31 13.30
CA HIS A 2 -1.47 8.14 14.22
C HIS A 2 -2.59 9.09 13.85
N ALA A 3 -3.83 8.66 14.07
CA ALA A 3 -4.99 9.53 14.02
C ALA A 3 -4.96 10.51 15.22
N PRO A 4 -5.32 11.78 15.01
CA PRO A 4 -5.53 12.69 16.14
C PRO A 4 -6.60 12.18 17.11
N ALA A 5 -6.54 12.60 18.38
CA ALA A 5 -7.58 12.27 19.36
C ALA A 5 -8.95 12.76 18.85
N GLY A 6 -9.98 11.94 18.97
CA GLY A 6 -11.32 12.27 18.48
C GLY A 6 -11.50 12.17 16.96
N ALA A 7 -10.54 11.63 16.21
CA ALA A 7 -10.66 11.49 14.77
C ALA A 7 -11.86 10.63 14.37
N GLY A 8 -12.56 11.05 13.31
CA GLY A 8 -13.69 10.31 12.75
C GLY A 8 -13.29 8.95 12.15
N LEU A 9 -14.30 8.08 11.94
CA LEU A 9 -14.12 6.70 11.46
C LEU A 9 -13.23 6.59 10.21
N ALA A 10 -13.36 7.52 9.27
CA ALA A 10 -12.56 7.50 8.04
C ALA A 10 -11.05 7.66 8.28
N VAL A 11 -10.65 8.41 9.31
CA VAL A 11 -9.23 8.60 9.67
C VAL A 11 -8.73 7.39 10.45
N GLN A 12 -9.55 6.79 11.30
CA GLN A 12 -9.22 5.56 12.03
C GLN A 12 -9.01 4.39 11.05
N VAL A 13 -9.87 4.23 10.03
CA VAL A 13 -9.66 3.23 8.95
C VAL A 13 -8.39 3.53 8.16
N ALA A 14 -8.09 4.81 7.91
CA ALA A 14 -6.85 5.18 7.24
C ALA A 14 -5.62 4.84 8.08
N GLU A 15 -5.66 5.05 9.40
CA GLU A 15 -4.61 4.61 10.33
C GLU A 15 -4.41 3.10 10.28
N PHE A 16 -5.50 2.33 10.33
CA PHE A 16 -5.43 0.88 10.20
C PHE A 16 -4.75 0.46 8.89
N ALA A 17 -5.21 0.98 7.76
CA ALA A 17 -4.62 0.66 6.45
C ALA A 17 -3.13 1.06 6.38
N TRP A 18 -2.77 2.19 6.98
CA TRP A 18 -1.38 2.64 7.07
C TRP A 18 -0.52 1.67 7.91
N ARG A 19 -1.04 1.19 9.05
CA ARG A 19 -0.36 0.20 9.90
C ARG A 19 -0.20 -1.14 9.18
N VAL A 20 -1.22 -1.60 8.46
CA VAL A 20 -1.12 -2.81 7.64
C VAL A 20 0.02 -2.66 6.63
N LYS A 21 0.09 -1.53 5.91
CA LYS A 21 1.12 -1.28 4.90
C LYS A 21 2.52 -1.17 5.52
N ASN A 22 2.68 -0.38 6.60
CA ASN A 22 4.00 0.07 7.05
C ASN A 22 4.50 -0.65 8.33
N LEU A 23 3.71 -1.52 8.93
CA LEU A 23 4.12 -2.33 10.08
C LEU A 23 3.88 -3.83 9.87
N VAL A 24 2.65 -4.22 9.50
CA VAL A 24 2.29 -5.65 9.42
C VAL A 24 3.00 -6.32 8.26
N ARG A 25 2.91 -5.74 7.05
CA ARG A 25 3.54 -6.29 5.84
C ARG A 25 5.08 -6.35 5.97
N PRO A 26 5.79 -5.28 6.33
CA PRO A 26 7.24 -5.31 6.49
C PRO A 26 7.70 -6.33 7.53
N ARG A 27 6.99 -6.47 8.65
CA ARG A 27 7.27 -7.53 9.64
C ARG A 27 7.08 -8.94 9.07
N GLY A 28 6.07 -9.12 8.23
CA GLY A 28 5.84 -10.38 7.54
C GLY A 28 7.00 -10.72 6.61
N TRP A 29 7.41 -9.80 5.76
CA TRP A 29 8.56 -9.95 4.86
C TRP A 29 9.86 -10.21 5.62
N ALA A 30 10.13 -9.44 6.67
CA ALA A 30 11.32 -9.63 7.50
C ALA A 30 11.40 -11.01 8.15
N ARG A 31 10.27 -11.59 8.60
CA ARG A 31 10.23 -12.95 9.15
C ARG A 31 10.52 -14.03 8.11
N LEU A 32 10.31 -13.75 6.84
CA LEU A 32 10.66 -14.63 5.72
C LEU A 32 12.08 -14.39 5.22
N GLY A 33 12.86 -13.49 5.86
CA GLY A 33 14.19 -13.10 5.39
C GLY A 33 14.17 -12.27 4.11
N LEU A 34 13.02 -11.65 3.77
CA LEU A 34 12.83 -10.90 2.55
C LEU A 34 12.89 -9.38 2.81
N PRO A 35 13.27 -8.57 1.81
CA PRO A 35 13.34 -7.12 1.92
C PRO A 35 11.94 -6.51 2.02
N CYS A 36 11.88 -5.23 2.43
CA CYS A 36 10.64 -4.46 2.49
C CYS A 36 10.72 -3.18 1.67
N GLN A 37 9.57 -2.62 1.29
CA GLN A 37 9.50 -1.29 0.68
C GLN A 37 9.96 -0.22 1.67
N LEU A 38 10.64 0.81 1.15
CA LEU A 38 10.92 2.02 1.92
C LEU A 38 9.62 2.81 2.18
N MET A 39 9.58 3.56 3.27
CA MET A 39 8.34 4.15 3.80
C MET A 39 8.39 5.68 3.92
N GLY A 40 9.43 6.32 3.37
CA GLY A 40 9.61 7.77 3.37
C GLY A 40 10.06 8.37 4.69
N ALA A 41 9.94 7.67 5.81
CA ALA A 41 10.37 8.13 7.12
C ALA A 41 11.14 7.02 7.87
N GLY A 42 12.10 7.41 8.72
CA GLY A 42 12.90 6.46 9.48
C GLY A 42 13.79 5.58 8.62
N MET A 43 14.35 6.14 7.56
CA MET A 43 15.27 5.44 6.65
C MET A 43 16.71 5.80 6.99
N ALA A 44 17.61 4.81 6.96
CA ALA A 44 19.05 4.99 7.11
C ALA A 44 19.78 4.24 5.99
N PHE A 45 20.81 4.86 5.44
CA PHE A 45 21.55 4.34 4.29
C PHE A 45 23.05 4.48 4.49
N GLY A 46 23.82 3.55 3.94
CA GLY A 46 25.24 3.77 3.72
C GLY A 46 25.45 4.87 2.66
N TRP A 47 26.30 5.85 2.95
CA TRP A 47 26.55 6.97 2.03
C TRP A 47 26.97 6.49 0.63
N ARG A 48 27.83 5.48 0.57
CA ARG A 48 28.32 4.90 -0.69
C ARG A 48 27.21 4.26 -1.52
N ASP A 49 26.17 3.71 -0.87
CA ASP A 49 25.06 3.05 -1.55
C ASP A 49 24.13 4.10 -2.20
N LEU A 50 23.94 5.26 -1.55
CA LEU A 50 23.16 6.36 -2.11
C LEU A 50 23.86 7.09 -3.27
N ALA A 51 25.19 7.18 -3.22
CA ALA A 51 25.96 7.87 -4.25
C ALA A 51 25.82 7.25 -5.66
N LEU A 52 25.34 6.02 -5.74
CA LEU A 52 25.12 5.27 -7.00
C LEU A 52 23.71 5.42 -7.56
N ILE A 53 22.81 6.12 -6.85
CA ILE A 53 21.39 6.22 -7.20
C ILE A 53 21.07 7.65 -7.66
N ASP A 54 20.32 7.77 -8.74
CA ASP A 54 19.71 9.03 -9.13
C ASP A 54 18.55 9.39 -8.18
N LEU A 55 18.82 10.33 -7.27
CA LEU A 55 17.84 10.83 -6.31
C LEU A 55 16.93 11.92 -6.89
N ALA A 56 17.30 12.52 -8.02
CA ALA A 56 16.61 13.65 -8.64
C ALA A 56 15.49 13.23 -9.62
N ASN A 57 14.84 12.09 -9.38
CA ASN A 57 13.93 11.48 -10.34
C ASN A 57 12.48 12.02 -10.34
N GLY A 58 12.12 12.92 -9.42
CA GLY A 58 10.80 13.60 -9.37
C GLY A 58 9.58 12.70 -9.14
N HIS A 59 9.74 11.43 -8.75
CA HIS A 59 8.63 10.52 -8.52
C HIS A 59 7.79 10.93 -7.30
N LEU A 60 6.46 10.71 -7.38
CA LEU A 60 5.52 10.98 -6.28
C LEU A 60 5.75 10.10 -5.04
N VAL A 61 6.35 8.94 -5.23
CA VAL A 61 6.72 7.94 -4.20
C VAL A 61 8.19 7.58 -4.40
N GLU A 62 9.03 8.58 -4.25
CA GLU A 62 10.48 8.53 -4.43
C GLU A 62 11.14 7.49 -3.52
N ASP A 63 10.58 7.29 -2.33
CA ASP A 63 11.03 6.29 -1.36
C ASP A 63 10.86 4.85 -1.88
N VAL A 64 9.70 4.53 -2.41
CA VAL A 64 9.43 3.19 -2.96
C VAL A 64 10.34 2.92 -4.16
N LYS A 65 10.49 3.91 -5.05
CA LYS A 65 11.41 3.80 -6.20
C LYS A 65 12.86 3.60 -5.75
N LEU A 66 13.32 4.40 -4.80
CA LEU A 66 14.66 4.29 -4.21
C LEU A 66 14.93 2.88 -3.66
N GLY A 67 13.96 2.31 -2.92
CA GLY A 67 14.06 0.95 -2.41
C GLY A 67 14.24 -0.10 -3.50
N LEU A 68 13.50 0.02 -4.60
CA LEU A 68 13.61 -0.86 -5.76
C LEU A 68 14.97 -0.69 -6.48
N ASP A 69 15.45 0.55 -6.64
CA ASP A 69 16.74 0.85 -7.28
C ASP A 69 17.90 0.25 -6.46
N LEU A 70 17.89 0.45 -5.14
CA LEU A 70 18.86 -0.16 -4.23
C LEU A 70 18.83 -1.70 -4.30
N CYS A 71 17.63 -2.28 -4.28
CA CYS A 71 17.46 -3.73 -4.37
C CYS A 71 17.99 -4.30 -5.68
N GLN A 72 17.81 -3.60 -6.79
CA GLN A 72 18.35 -3.98 -8.10
C GLN A 72 19.88 -3.98 -8.12
N GLN A 73 20.51 -3.11 -7.33
CA GLN A 73 21.97 -3.05 -7.15
C GLN A 73 22.49 -4.03 -6.08
N GLY A 74 21.68 -4.97 -5.60
CA GLY A 74 22.06 -5.93 -4.59
C GLY A 74 22.14 -5.37 -3.16
N LYS A 75 21.50 -4.21 -2.92
CA LYS A 75 21.37 -3.53 -1.61
C LYS A 75 19.92 -3.48 -1.15
N PRO A 76 19.26 -4.62 -0.92
CA PRO A 76 17.85 -4.66 -0.56
C PRO A 76 17.60 -4.00 0.80
N PRO A 77 16.56 -3.14 0.92
CA PRO A 77 16.18 -2.55 2.20
C PRO A 77 15.70 -3.60 3.20
N VAL A 78 16.12 -3.46 4.45
CA VAL A 78 15.76 -4.36 5.55
C VAL A 78 14.89 -3.62 6.56
N PHE A 79 13.85 -4.29 7.06
CA PHE A 79 12.99 -3.73 8.10
C PHE A 79 13.64 -3.83 9.48
N CYS A 80 13.75 -2.69 10.18
CA CYS A 80 14.23 -2.61 11.55
C CYS A 80 13.06 -2.29 12.49
N PRO A 81 12.46 -3.28 13.16
CA PRO A 81 11.27 -3.07 14.01
C PRO A 81 11.58 -2.30 15.29
N GLU A 82 12.84 -2.21 15.70
CA GLU A 82 13.32 -1.49 16.88
C GLU A 82 13.36 0.02 16.66
N ALA A 83 13.58 0.46 15.41
CA ALA A 83 13.60 1.87 15.05
C ALA A 83 12.18 2.38 14.75
N VAL A 84 11.58 3.06 15.71
CA VAL A 84 10.22 3.57 15.60
C VAL A 84 10.21 5.07 15.30
N VAL A 85 9.60 5.44 14.18
CA VAL A 85 9.31 6.84 13.83
C VAL A 85 7.81 7.05 13.84
N SER A 86 7.35 8.06 14.59
CA SER A 86 5.95 8.40 14.69
C SER A 86 5.66 9.79 14.11
N SER A 87 4.47 9.96 13.53
CA SER A 87 3.95 11.23 13.05
C SER A 87 2.42 11.21 13.10
N LEU A 88 1.80 12.38 13.05
CA LEU A 88 0.35 12.51 12.98
C LEU A 88 -0.13 12.63 11.52
N PHE A 89 -1.35 12.21 11.27
CA PHE A 89 -2.04 12.57 10.03
C PHE A 89 -2.33 14.08 10.05
N PRO A 90 -2.38 14.73 8.85
CA PRO A 90 -2.82 16.11 8.75
C PRO A 90 -4.18 16.30 9.40
N ALA A 91 -4.38 17.41 10.13
CA ALA A 91 -5.66 17.72 10.77
C ALA A 91 -6.70 18.16 9.73
N SER A 92 -6.28 18.85 8.66
CA SER A 92 -7.19 19.33 7.63
C SER A 92 -7.62 18.24 6.65
N GLN A 93 -8.91 18.23 6.28
CA GLN A 93 -9.46 17.32 5.28
C GLN A 93 -8.80 17.50 3.90
N GLN A 94 -8.42 18.72 3.55
CA GLN A 94 -7.73 19.04 2.30
C GLN A 94 -6.31 18.45 2.29
N GLY A 95 -5.57 18.58 3.39
CA GLY A 95 -4.25 17.99 3.56
C GLY A 95 -4.28 16.46 3.48
N LEU A 96 -5.23 15.82 4.17
CA LEU A 96 -5.47 14.38 4.10
C LEU A 96 -5.77 13.92 2.67
N GLY A 97 -6.63 14.65 1.95
CA GLY A 97 -7.03 14.33 0.58
C GLY A 97 -5.85 14.42 -0.40
N SER A 98 -5.09 15.51 -0.36
CA SER A 98 -3.94 15.73 -1.24
C SER A 98 -2.82 14.73 -0.99
N GLN A 99 -2.49 14.46 0.28
CA GLN A 99 -1.48 13.47 0.66
C GLN A 99 -1.86 12.06 0.19
N ARG A 100 -3.12 11.67 0.40
CA ARG A 100 -3.65 10.37 -0.02
C ARG A 100 -3.62 10.21 -1.54
N THR A 101 -4.06 11.22 -2.28
CA THR A 101 -4.05 11.19 -3.75
C THR A 101 -2.61 11.00 -4.25
N ARG A 102 -1.66 11.76 -3.71
CA ARG A 102 -0.25 11.65 -4.07
C ARG A 102 0.27 10.23 -3.85
N TRP A 103 0.04 9.65 -2.67
CA TRP A 103 0.54 8.31 -2.34
C TRP A 103 -0.10 7.20 -3.18
N GLU A 104 -1.42 7.25 -3.35
CA GLU A 104 -2.13 6.21 -4.10
C GLU A 104 -1.87 6.32 -5.60
N HIS A 105 -1.89 7.54 -6.18
CA HIS A 105 -1.54 7.73 -7.59
C HIS A 105 -0.07 7.41 -7.86
N GLY A 106 0.84 7.79 -6.96
CA GLY A 106 2.26 7.46 -7.07
C GLY A 106 2.49 5.95 -7.05
N HIS A 107 1.88 5.24 -6.10
CA HIS A 107 1.98 3.77 -6.02
C HIS A 107 1.44 3.09 -7.27
N LEU A 108 0.23 3.46 -7.73
CA LEU A 108 -0.38 2.88 -8.93
C LEU A 108 0.43 3.19 -10.19
N SER A 109 0.99 4.39 -10.30
CA SER A 109 1.86 4.75 -11.43
C SER A 109 3.12 3.89 -11.46
N LEU A 110 3.77 3.70 -10.31
CA LEU A 110 4.96 2.87 -10.20
C LEU A 110 4.64 1.39 -10.47
N MET A 111 3.52 0.91 -9.93
CA MET A 111 3.01 -0.45 -10.15
C MET A 111 2.80 -0.75 -11.64
N LEU A 112 2.20 0.18 -12.40
CA LEU A 112 1.90 -0.03 -13.81
C LEU A 112 3.11 0.20 -14.73
N ALA A 113 3.95 1.19 -14.41
CA ALA A 113 5.06 1.58 -15.29
C ALA A 113 6.34 0.79 -15.02
N ASP A 114 6.66 0.53 -13.74
CA ASP A 114 7.95 -0.02 -13.33
C ASP A 114 7.90 -1.51 -13.01
N ALA A 115 6.81 -2.01 -12.42
CA ALA A 115 6.76 -3.41 -11.97
C ALA A 115 7.02 -4.44 -13.08
N PRO A 116 6.51 -4.31 -14.33
CA PRO A 116 6.78 -5.29 -15.37
C PRO A 116 8.28 -5.38 -15.71
N ARG A 117 8.96 -4.23 -15.80
CA ARG A 117 10.41 -4.15 -16.10
C ARG A 117 11.23 -4.73 -14.94
N ARG A 118 10.84 -4.43 -13.69
CA ARG A 118 11.50 -4.95 -12.49
C ARG A 118 11.30 -6.45 -12.34
N ALA A 119 10.11 -6.98 -12.64
CA ALA A 119 9.85 -8.41 -12.64
C ALA A 119 10.75 -9.12 -13.66
N LEU A 120 10.85 -8.60 -14.88
CA LEU A 120 11.73 -9.15 -15.92
C LEU A 120 13.20 -9.09 -15.48
N ALA A 121 13.66 -7.95 -14.94
CA ALA A 121 15.02 -7.81 -14.43
C ALA A 121 15.30 -8.78 -13.26
N ALA A 122 14.34 -8.97 -12.35
CA ALA A 122 14.49 -9.90 -11.23
C ALA A 122 14.69 -11.34 -11.70
N VAL A 123 13.94 -11.77 -12.73
CA VAL A 123 14.06 -13.12 -13.29
C VAL A 123 15.38 -13.28 -14.05
N THR A 124 15.72 -12.33 -14.95
CA THR A 124 16.93 -12.42 -15.77
C THR A 124 18.22 -12.33 -14.96
N GLN A 125 18.22 -11.52 -13.90
CA GLN A 125 19.36 -11.34 -12.99
C GLN A 125 19.35 -12.35 -11.82
N ARG A 126 18.36 -13.25 -11.75
CA ARG A 126 18.18 -14.19 -10.62
C ARG A 126 18.15 -13.48 -9.25
N ASN A 127 17.59 -12.29 -9.20
CA ASN A 127 17.51 -11.47 -7.98
C ASN A 127 16.17 -11.71 -7.28
N GLY A 128 16.15 -12.68 -6.34
CA GLY A 128 14.96 -13.04 -5.57
C GLY A 128 14.45 -11.90 -4.68
N SER A 129 15.35 -11.05 -4.16
CA SER A 129 14.98 -9.87 -3.38
C SER A 129 14.21 -8.85 -4.22
N LEU A 130 14.67 -8.58 -5.44
CA LEU A 130 13.98 -7.68 -6.37
C LEU A 130 12.62 -8.25 -6.79
N LEU A 131 12.54 -9.57 -6.99
CA LEU A 131 11.27 -10.23 -7.29
C LEU A 131 10.29 -10.06 -6.12
N ALA A 132 10.72 -10.33 -4.89
CA ALA A 132 9.88 -10.17 -3.70
C ALA A 132 9.36 -8.73 -3.54
N MET A 133 10.23 -7.72 -3.69
CA MET A 133 9.84 -6.31 -3.63
C MET A 133 8.90 -5.92 -4.77
N THR A 134 9.11 -6.47 -5.96
CA THR A 134 8.22 -6.22 -7.12
C THR A 134 6.84 -6.84 -6.90
N LEU A 135 6.78 -8.06 -6.37
CA LEU A 135 5.51 -8.69 -6.01
C LEU A 135 4.78 -7.92 -4.91
N ASP A 136 5.51 -7.39 -3.92
CA ASP A 136 4.95 -6.52 -2.88
C ASP A 136 4.41 -5.20 -3.48
N LEU A 137 5.11 -4.60 -4.46
CA LEU A 137 4.65 -3.42 -5.19
C LEU A 137 3.34 -3.68 -5.95
N LEU A 138 3.16 -4.89 -6.51
CA LEU A 138 1.95 -5.28 -7.23
C LEU A 138 0.71 -5.41 -6.35
N VAL A 139 0.87 -5.44 -5.02
CA VAL A 139 -0.28 -5.40 -4.10
C VAL A 139 -0.83 -3.96 -4.05
N PRO A 140 -2.03 -3.71 -4.58
CA PRO A 140 -2.58 -2.36 -4.63
C PRO A 140 -2.92 -1.84 -3.23
N PRO A 141 -3.19 -0.53 -3.07
CA PRO A 141 -3.70 0.03 -1.82
C PRO A 141 -4.89 -0.78 -1.29
N LEU A 142 -4.93 -1.04 0.04
CA LEU A 142 -5.91 -1.95 0.65
C LEU A 142 -7.36 -1.65 0.25
N ALA A 143 -7.73 -0.37 0.14
CA ALA A 143 -9.08 0.01 -0.28
C ALA A 143 -9.37 -0.41 -1.73
N LEU A 144 -8.41 -0.25 -2.64
CA LEU A 144 -8.55 -0.69 -4.03
C LEU A 144 -8.61 -2.22 -4.11
N LEU A 145 -7.80 -2.93 -3.32
CA LEU A 145 -7.84 -4.40 -3.25
C LEU A 145 -9.22 -4.91 -2.79
N VAL A 146 -9.80 -4.30 -1.75
CA VAL A 146 -11.16 -4.63 -1.29
C VAL A 146 -12.17 -4.38 -2.40
N LEU A 147 -12.15 -3.21 -3.05
CA LEU A 147 -13.08 -2.88 -4.13
C LEU A 147 -12.93 -3.83 -5.32
N SER A 148 -11.70 -4.17 -5.70
CA SER A 148 -11.44 -5.09 -6.81
C SER A 148 -11.97 -6.50 -6.51
N LEU A 149 -11.77 -7.00 -5.29
CA LEU A 149 -12.30 -8.31 -4.89
C LEU A 149 -13.82 -8.32 -4.77
N LEU A 150 -14.44 -7.25 -4.27
CA LEU A 150 -15.89 -7.13 -4.25
C LEU A 150 -16.47 -7.09 -5.66
N GLY A 151 -15.88 -6.30 -6.56
CA GLY A 151 -16.27 -6.25 -7.97
C GLY A 151 -16.10 -7.59 -8.68
N LEU A 152 -14.96 -8.27 -8.45
CA LEU A 152 -14.70 -9.59 -9.01
C LEU A 152 -15.72 -10.62 -8.50
N ASN A 153 -16.04 -10.60 -7.19
CA ASN A 153 -17.10 -11.45 -6.64
C ASN A 153 -18.45 -11.19 -7.32
N LEU A 154 -18.84 -9.92 -7.47
CA LEU A 154 -20.09 -9.59 -8.14
C LEU A 154 -20.14 -10.17 -9.56
N VAL A 155 -19.10 -9.97 -10.37
CA VAL A 155 -19.02 -10.49 -11.75
C VAL A 155 -19.01 -12.02 -11.76
N ALA A 156 -18.24 -12.67 -10.87
CA ALA A 156 -18.13 -14.12 -10.82
C ALA A 156 -19.47 -14.78 -10.39
N TRP A 157 -20.18 -14.20 -9.44
CA TRP A 157 -21.52 -14.70 -9.04
C TRP A 157 -22.58 -14.45 -10.11
N LEU A 158 -22.53 -13.34 -10.84
CA LEU A 158 -23.39 -13.12 -12.01
C LEU A 158 -23.09 -14.15 -13.12
N ALA A 159 -21.82 -14.43 -13.39
CA ALA A 159 -21.45 -15.46 -14.36
C ALA A 159 -21.91 -16.87 -13.93
N TYR A 160 -21.87 -17.18 -12.64
CA TYR A 160 -22.44 -18.41 -12.10
C TYR A 160 -23.95 -18.49 -12.33
N LEU A 161 -24.70 -17.42 -12.04
CA LEU A 161 -26.16 -17.40 -12.22
C LEU A 161 -26.59 -17.45 -13.68
N LEU A 162 -25.84 -16.84 -14.59
CA LEU A 162 -26.19 -16.75 -16.02
C LEU A 162 -25.68 -17.94 -16.82
N PHE A 163 -24.50 -18.49 -16.48
CA PHE A 163 -23.79 -19.46 -17.31
C PHE A 163 -23.41 -20.74 -16.55
N GLY A 164 -23.77 -20.88 -15.27
CA GLY A 164 -23.42 -22.05 -14.46
C GLY A 164 -21.94 -22.16 -14.06
N LEU A 165 -21.13 -21.10 -14.23
CA LEU A 165 -19.69 -21.11 -13.97
C LEU A 165 -19.38 -21.04 -12.48
N ALA A 166 -19.44 -22.17 -11.77
CA ALA A 166 -19.27 -22.23 -10.32
C ALA A 166 -17.82 -21.95 -9.85
N ALA A 167 -16.80 -22.48 -10.56
CA ALA A 167 -15.41 -22.38 -10.12
C ALA A 167 -14.92 -20.94 -9.91
N PRO A 168 -15.11 -19.97 -10.84
CA PRO A 168 -14.71 -18.57 -10.61
C PRO A 168 -15.38 -17.94 -9.39
N ALA A 169 -16.67 -18.25 -9.14
CA ALA A 169 -17.42 -17.72 -8.00
C ALA A 169 -16.83 -18.17 -6.66
N TRP A 170 -16.53 -19.47 -6.54
CA TRP A 170 -15.89 -20.01 -5.34
C TRP A 170 -14.48 -19.50 -5.13
N ILE A 171 -13.67 -19.40 -6.20
CA ILE A 171 -12.30 -18.83 -6.13
C ILE A 171 -12.36 -17.37 -5.64
N ALA A 172 -13.26 -16.56 -6.21
CA ALA A 172 -13.42 -15.17 -5.80
C ALA A 172 -13.88 -15.03 -4.35
N LEU A 173 -14.81 -15.88 -3.91
CA LEU A 173 -15.29 -15.92 -2.52
C LEU A 173 -14.16 -16.31 -1.56
N CYS A 174 -13.39 -17.34 -1.88
CA CYS A 174 -12.23 -17.75 -1.08
C CYS A 174 -11.20 -16.64 -0.96
N ALA A 175 -10.89 -15.94 -2.06
CA ALA A 175 -9.95 -14.81 -2.05
C ALA A 175 -10.45 -13.67 -1.15
N LEU A 176 -11.74 -13.34 -1.21
CA LEU A 176 -12.33 -12.32 -0.33
C LEU A 176 -12.33 -12.76 1.15
N ALA A 177 -12.64 -14.02 1.42
CA ALA A 177 -12.59 -14.59 2.77
C ALA A 177 -11.18 -14.58 3.35
N LEU A 178 -10.16 -14.94 2.55
CA LEU A 178 -8.76 -14.89 2.95
C LEU A 178 -8.30 -13.45 3.24
N LEU A 179 -8.71 -12.48 2.42
CA LEU A 179 -8.43 -11.07 2.72
C LEU A 179 -9.10 -10.64 4.02
N GLY A 180 -10.37 -10.99 4.23
CA GLY A 180 -11.10 -10.70 5.47
C GLY A 180 -10.40 -11.29 6.70
N LEU A 181 -9.97 -12.54 6.61
CA LEU A 181 -9.21 -13.22 7.66
C LEU A 181 -7.87 -12.51 7.93
N ALA A 182 -7.11 -12.17 6.89
CA ALA A 182 -5.83 -11.46 7.03
C ALA A 182 -6.02 -10.09 7.70
N VAL A 183 -7.06 -9.35 7.33
CA VAL A 183 -7.42 -8.05 7.94
C VAL A 183 -7.80 -8.24 9.41
N ALA A 184 -8.62 -9.24 9.74
CA ALA A 184 -9.03 -9.54 11.11
C ALA A 184 -7.83 -9.93 11.98
N LEU A 185 -6.94 -10.78 11.49
CA LEU A 185 -5.70 -11.17 12.19
C LEU A 185 -4.76 -10.00 12.39
N ALA A 186 -4.58 -9.14 11.37
CA ALA A 186 -3.77 -7.93 11.47
C ALA A 186 -4.34 -6.99 12.54
N TRP A 187 -5.68 -6.79 12.56
CA TRP A 187 -6.34 -6.03 13.59
C TRP A 187 -6.13 -6.63 14.98
N ALA A 188 -6.44 -7.90 15.15
CA ALA A 188 -6.38 -8.58 16.46
C ALA A 188 -4.95 -8.54 17.06
N ARG A 189 -3.92 -8.62 16.20
CA ARG A 189 -2.53 -8.67 16.67
C ARG A 189 -1.88 -7.32 16.85
N PHE A 190 -2.27 -6.30 16.06
CA PHE A 190 -1.53 -5.04 15.98
C PHE A 190 -2.35 -3.77 16.24
N CYS A 191 -3.69 -3.86 16.24
CA CYS A 191 -4.53 -2.66 16.29
C CYS A 191 -5.69 -2.74 17.28
N ARG A 192 -5.96 -3.87 17.94
CA ARG A 192 -7.14 -4.05 18.81
C ARG A 192 -7.24 -3.05 19.97
N GLU A 193 -6.08 -2.57 20.47
CA GLU A 193 -6.01 -1.61 21.58
C GLU A 193 -6.20 -0.16 21.12
N LEU A 194 -6.10 0.10 19.82
CA LEU A 194 -6.13 1.44 19.22
C LEU A 194 -7.43 1.71 18.48
N ILE A 195 -7.99 0.69 17.86
CA ILE A 195 -9.12 0.79 16.94
C ILE A 195 -10.13 -0.31 17.29
N PRO A 196 -11.37 0.03 17.69
CA PRO A 196 -12.39 -0.97 17.94
C PRO A 196 -12.77 -1.72 16.65
N PHE A 197 -13.18 -2.97 16.80
CA PHE A 197 -13.54 -3.83 15.63
C PHE A 197 -14.64 -3.22 14.76
N SER A 198 -15.58 -2.48 15.37
CA SER A 198 -16.65 -1.79 14.66
C SER A 198 -16.16 -0.83 13.56
N VAL A 199 -14.95 -0.26 13.71
CA VAL A 199 -14.33 0.58 12.68
C VAL A 199 -14.01 -0.22 11.43
N LEU A 200 -13.67 -1.50 11.53
CA LEU A 200 -13.41 -2.36 10.37
C LEU A 200 -14.68 -2.62 9.56
N LEU A 201 -15.84 -2.67 10.20
CA LEU A 201 -17.13 -2.81 9.51
C LEU A 201 -17.43 -1.59 8.62
N TYR A 202 -16.85 -0.43 8.93
CA TYR A 202 -16.94 0.76 8.09
C TYR A 202 -15.98 0.72 6.89
N ALA A 203 -14.99 -0.17 6.87
CA ALA A 203 -13.95 -0.20 5.84
C ALA A 203 -14.47 -0.36 4.40
N PRO A 204 -15.49 -1.20 4.07
CA PRO A 204 -16.04 -1.28 2.73
C PRO A 204 -16.66 0.05 2.27
N PHE A 205 -17.38 0.73 3.15
CA PHE A 205 -17.95 2.04 2.86
C PHE A 205 -16.86 3.11 2.66
N TYR A 206 -15.83 3.08 3.49
CA TYR A 206 -14.65 3.93 3.31
C TYR A 206 -13.95 3.66 1.98
N ALA A 207 -13.82 2.39 1.56
CA ALA A 207 -13.25 2.04 0.27
C ALA A 207 -14.11 2.55 -0.89
N ALA A 208 -15.44 2.41 -0.81
CA ALA A 208 -16.38 2.92 -1.82
C ALA A 208 -16.23 4.45 -2.02
N ARG A 209 -16.03 5.22 -0.96
CA ARG A 209 -15.77 6.66 -1.04
C ARG A 209 -14.48 7.04 -1.78
N LYS A 210 -13.58 6.09 -2.01
CA LYS A 210 -12.34 6.31 -2.79
C LYS A 210 -12.49 6.03 -4.28
N VAL A 211 -13.63 5.50 -4.73
CA VAL A 211 -13.87 5.26 -6.16
C VAL A 211 -13.58 6.48 -7.03
N PRO A 212 -14.01 7.71 -6.69
CA PRO A 212 -13.66 8.88 -7.48
C PRO A 212 -12.15 9.15 -7.59
N LEU A 213 -11.36 8.82 -6.56
CA LEU A 213 -9.91 8.95 -6.59
C LEU A 213 -9.30 8.00 -7.62
N TYR A 214 -9.74 6.75 -7.65
CA TYR A 214 -9.27 5.75 -8.61
C TYR A 214 -9.72 6.03 -10.03
N LEU A 215 -10.95 6.53 -10.23
CA LEU A 215 -11.42 6.97 -11.55
C LEU A 215 -10.61 8.18 -12.04
N ARG A 216 -10.28 9.12 -11.17
CA ARG A 216 -9.38 10.24 -11.52
C ARG A 216 -8.00 9.76 -11.95
N PHE A 217 -7.47 8.69 -11.35
CA PHE A 217 -6.21 8.12 -11.78
C PHE A 217 -6.23 7.65 -13.23
N LEU A 218 -7.34 7.08 -13.69
CA LEU A 218 -7.50 6.62 -15.08
C LEU A 218 -7.61 7.78 -16.07
N ILE A 219 -8.28 8.88 -15.68
CA ILE A 219 -8.58 10.03 -16.57
C ILE A 219 -7.45 11.07 -16.53
N LYS A 220 -7.02 11.44 -15.32
CA LYS A 220 -6.01 12.49 -15.08
C LYS A 220 -5.10 12.10 -13.93
N ARG A 221 -3.99 11.42 -14.25
CA ARG A 221 -2.97 11.08 -13.25
C ARG A 221 -2.37 12.34 -12.64
N GLN A 222 -2.11 12.32 -11.35
CA GLN A 222 -1.19 13.27 -10.77
C GLN A 222 0.22 12.81 -11.12
N VAL A 223 0.98 13.68 -11.79
CA VAL A 223 2.39 13.42 -12.20
C VAL A 223 3.33 14.31 -11.42
N GLU A 224 2.89 15.53 -11.06
CA GLU A 224 3.72 16.51 -10.37
C GLU A 224 3.63 16.34 -8.85
N TRP A 225 4.78 16.53 -8.21
CA TRP A 225 4.85 16.59 -6.76
C TRP A 225 4.27 17.92 -6.27
N VAL A 226 3.13 17.87 -5.60
CA VAL A 226 2.50 19.04 -4.96
C VAL A 226 2.69 18.92 -3.46
N ARG A 227 3.30 19.94 -2.85
CA ARG A 227 3.45 20.02 -1.40
C ARG A 227 2.08 19.97 -0.74
N SER A 228 1.85 19.01 0.15
CA SER A 228 0.64 19.01 0.99
C SER A 228 0.66 20.25 1.88
N LYS A 229 -0.43 20.99 1.93
CA LYS A 229 -0.59 22.09 2.88
C LYS A 229 -0.49 21.48 4.29
N ARG A 230 0.58 21.82 5.00
CA ARG A 230 0.65 21.56 6.43
C ARG A 230 -0.12 22.69 7.11
N ASP A 231 -0.90 22.35 8.14
CA ASP A 231 -1.48 23.33 9.00
C ASP A 231 -0.32 24.14 9.59
N GLU A 232 -0.31 25.44 9.39
CA GLU A 232 0.62 26.34 10.02
C GLU A 232 0.25 26.32 11.51
N GLY A 233 1.11 25.68 12.33
CA GLY A 233 1.01 25.68 13.77
C GLY A 233 1.47 27.00 14.34
#